data_3f54ad12911fe77efd715c4c4acf1808
#
_entry.id   3f54ad12911fe77efd715c4c4acf1808
#
_cell.length_a   1.000
_cell.length_b   1.000
_cell.length_c   1.000
_cell.angle_alpha   90.00
_cell.angle_beta   90.00
_cell.angle_gamma   90.00
#
_symmetry.space_group_name_H-M   'P 1'
#
loop_
_entity.id
_entity.type
_entity.pdbx_description
1 polymer ?
#
loop_
_entity_poly.entity_id
_entity_poly.type
_entity_poly.pdbx_seq_one_letter_code
_entity_poly.pdbx_strand_id
1 'polypeptide(L)'
;MNETTNSHWRKKMMVITVLAASFLFLFNQFLLITAFPTIMDEFSINATQVQWLTTSFLLMATMLIPTMGYLMSRFSARALTMTALACFVVGTVLSAIAPSFVLLVSARVVQAIGAGMMLPLVQTILLHVYPAEKRGYAMGLMALVINVAPAIGPPISGYIVDWLGWRSLFWLVLPLALAIFVLAAVFMQNVTEQKSVKFDLLSLFLTVVGFSGVIFGLSNISVAGFSSAIVLVPLSAGFFAIAMFIWRQLCLDSPMLELRLFKLPLFVHGVILSFVISILLLSTETLLPLFIQDVQGRSAFSSGMILLPGTVLLALTSFVSGKLFDSFGGRALGLSGYGILVLVFTVFMFMGDQTGISLLVVCFCAFMVGIGFTMTPATAIAMNALKQAELAHGTAIANTIRQFGAALGLTVLTTLVSLNANRSDIDYVEGTLAGLKLAFGVMAILALVAWVLVYTAKEKNARQQEQ
;
A
#
# COMPACT_ATOMS: atom_id res chain seq x y z
N MET A 1 7.26 -39.79 14.56
CA MET A 1 7.95 -39.01 13.52
C MET A 1 7.02 -38.40 12.45
N ASN A 2 5.80 -38.92 12.22
CA ASN A 2 4.91 -38.43 11.13
C ASN A 2 4.06 -37.20 11.46
N GLU A 3 3.72 -36.93 12.71
CA GLU A 3 2.83 -35.82 13.07
C GLU A 3 3.51 -34.43 13.00
N THR A 4 4.75 -34.35 13.45
CA THR A 4 5.54 -33.08 13.41
C THR A 4 5.89 -32.67 11.99
N THR A 5 6.20 -33.64 11.11
CA THR A 5 6.50 -33.39 9.68
C THR A 5 5.25 -32.93 8.94
N ASN A 6 4.08 -33.51 9.24
CA ASN A 6 2.81 -33.15 8.62
C ASN A 6 2.32 -31.73 9.06
N SER A 7 2.59 -31.37 10.33
CA SER A 7 2.32 -30.03 10.85
C SER A 7 3.17 -28.95 10.18
N HIS A 8 4.48 -29.22 9.96
CA HIS A 8 5.39 -28.26 9.33
C HIS A 8 5.06 -28.05 7.83
N TRP A 9 4.72 -29.11 7.11
CA TRP A 9 4.31 -29.04 5.71
C TRP A 9 3.01 -28.24 5.55
N ARG A 10 2.02 -28.48 6.39
CA ARG A 10 0.75 -27.73 6.37
C ARG A 10 0.94 -26.24 6.63
N LYS A 11 1.79 -25.85 7.59
CA LYS A 11 2.13 -24.44 7.84
C LYS A 11 2.80 -23.80 6.61
N LYS A 12 3.72 -24.50 5.95
CA LYS A 12 4.37 -24.03 4.72
C LYS A 12 3.36 -23.83 3.60
N MET A 13 2.44 -24.78 3.39
CA MET A 13 1.39 -24.65 2.37
C MET A 13 0.41 -23.52 2.68
N MET A 14 0.06 -23.28 3.93
CA MET A 14 -0.73 -22.14 4.36
C MET A 14 -0.05 -20.81 3.99
N VAL A 15 1.24 -20.66 4.28
CA VAL A 15 2.02 -19.47 3.92
C VAL A 15 2.04 -19.26 2.41
N ILE A 16 2.32 -20.30 1.64
CA ILE A 16 2.31 -20.24 0.17
C ILE A 16 0.94 -19.79 -0.35
N THR A 17 -0.14 -20.36 0.20
CA THR A 17 -1.52 -20.04 -0.21
C THR A 17 -1.86 -18.58 0.02
N VAL A 18 -1.56 -18.00 1.20
CA VAL A 18 -1.90 -16.60 1.49
C VAL A 18 -1.01 -15.63 0.71
N LEU A 19 0.26 -15.97 0.46
CA LEU A 19 1.15 -15.16 -0.37
C LEU A 19 0.71 -15.19 -1.85
N ALA A 20 0.33 -16.37 -2.37
CA ALA A 20 -0.20 -16.51 -3.73
C ALA A 20 -1.52 -15.74 -3.90
N ALA A 21 -2.41 -15.77 -2.90
CA ALA A 21 -3.63 -14.97 -2.91
C ALA A 21 -3.33 -13.47 -2.93
N SER A 22 -2.41 -13.01 -2.09
CA SER A 22 -1.99 -11.59 -2.04
C SER A 22 -1.37 -11.14 -3.37
N PHE A 23 -0.51 -11.98 -3.94
CA PHE A 23 0.05 -11.74 -5.27
C PHE A 23 -1.05 -11.59 -6.31
N LEU A 24 -2.00 -12.52 -6.37
CA LEU A 24 -3.06 -12.53 -7.37
C LEU A 24 -3.97 -11.29 -7.27
N PHE A 25 -4.29 -10.84 -6.05
CA PHE A 25 -5.10 -9.64 -5.84
C PHE A 25 -4.40 -8.38 -6.34
N LEU A 26 -3.12 -8.21 -6.01
CA LEU A 26 -2.31 -7.09 -6.48
C LEU A 26 -2.07 -7.17 -7.99
N PHE A 27 -1.72 -8.34 -8.49
CA PHE A 27 -1.54 -8.57 -9.92
C PHE A 27 -2.79 -8.17 -10.73
N ASN A 28 -3.97 -8.62 -10.30
CA ASN A 28 -5.25 -8.24 -10.93
C ASN A 28 -5.53 -6.72 -10.87
N GLN A 29 -5.04 -6.02 -9.83
CA GLN A 29 -5.18 -4.58 -9.74
C GLN A 29 -4.40 -3.87 -10.86
N PHE A 30 -3.18 -4.31 -11.15
CA PHE A 30 -2.30 -3.69 -12.13
C PHE A 30 -2.56 -4.16 -13.57
N LEU A 31 -3.14 -5.37 -13.76
CA LEU A 31 -3.53 -5.87 -15.07
C LEU A 31 -4.50 -4.95 -15.80
N LEU A 32 -5.41 -4.28 -15.10
CA LEU A 32 -6.50 -3.55 -15.73
C LEU A 32 -6.08 -2.19 -16.29
N ILE A 33 -4.98 -1.61 -15.81
CA ILE A 33 -4.56 -0.25 -16.19
C ILE A 33 -4.25 -0.16 -17.69
N THR A 34 -3.61 -1.17 -18.26
CA THR A 34 -3.28 -1.22 -19.69
C THR A 34 -4.49 -1.46 -20.59
N ALA A 35 -5.59 -1.98 -20.03
CA ALA A 35 -6.84 -2.24 -20.74
C ALA A 35 -7.76 -0.99 -20.83
N PHE A 36 -7.42 0.12 -20.20
CA PHE A 36 -8.27 1.31 -20.17
C PHE A 36 -8.67 1.82 -21.56
N PRO A 37 -7.76 1.96 -22.55
CA PRO A 37 -8.17 2.41 -23.89
C PRO A 37 -9.23 1.52 -24.52
N THR A 38 -9.06 0.22 -24.50
CA THR A 38 -10.02 -0.74 -25.09
C THR A 38 -11.36 -0.76 -24.38
N ILE A 39 -11.38 -0.54 -23.05
CA ILE A 39 -12.61 -0.40 -22.25
C ILE A 39 -13.32 0.93 -22.57
N MET A 40 -12.55 2.01 -22.75
CA MET A 40 -13.09 3.32 -23.13
C MET A 40 -13.78 3.25 -24.48
N ASP A 41 -13.16 2.63 -25.45
CA ASP A 41 -13.70 2.47 -26.82
C ASP A 41 -14.98 1.62 -26.80
N GLU A 42 -14.97 0.47 -26.10
CA GLU A 42 -16.12 -0.44 -26.08
C GLU A 42 -17.36 0.16 -25.40
N PHE A 43 -17.17 0.85 -24.26
CA PHE A 43 -18.29 1.45 -23.52
C PHE A 43 -18.56 2.91 -23.88
N SER A 44 -17.83 3.48 -24.85
CA SER A 44 -17.92 4.89 -25.27
C SER A 44 -17.82 5.86 -24.09
N ILE A 45 -16.86 5.66 -23.20
CA ILE A 45 -16.61 6.44 -22.00
C ILE A 45 -15.29 7.21 -22.07
N ASN A 46 -15.16 8.28 -21.29
CA ASN A 46 -13.94 9.08 -21.24
C ASN A 46 -12.93 8.59 -20.20
N ALA A 47 -11.71 9.18 -20.25
CA ALA A 47 -10.62 8.83 -19.34
C ALA A 47 -10.95 9.02 -17.85
N THR A 48 -11.76 10.05 -17.51
CA THR A 48 -12.19 10.28 -16.12
C THR A 48 -13.13 9.18 -15.63
N GLN A 49 -14.01 8.73 -16.53
CA GLN A 49 -14.95 7.65 -16.19
C GLN A 49 -14.25 6.32 -16.02
N VAL A 50 -13.33 5.93 -16.90
CA VAL A 50 -12.63 4.64 -16.80
C VAL A 50 -11.77 4.53 -15.52
N GLN A 51 -11.25 5.64 -15.01
CA GLN A 51 -10.51 5.68 -13.75
C GLN A 51 -11.33 5.19 -12.54
N TRP A 52 -12.66 5.23 -12.61
CA TRP A 52 -13.50 4.67 -11.56
C TRP A 52 -13.28 3.18 -11.31
N LEU A 53 -12.76 2.43 -12.29
CA LEU A 53 -12.39 1.03 -12.10
C LEU A 53 -11.27 0.85 -11.07
N THR A 54 -10.31 1.77 -11.03
CA THR A 54 -9.23 1.77 -10.03
C THR A 54 -9.65 2.49 -8.76
N THR A 55 -10.29 3.65 -8.89
CA THR A 55 -10.68 4.48 -7.74
C THR A 55 -11.67 3.76 -6.83
N SER A 56 -12.74 3.16 -7.39
CA SER A 56 -13.71 2.40 -6.60
C SER A 56 -13.09 1.18 -5.90
N PHE A 57 -12.16 0.50 -6.57
CA PHE A 57 -11.41 -0.61 -6.00
C PHE A 57 -10.55 -0.16 -4.82
N LEU A 58 -9.76 0.90 -5.00
CA LEU A 58 -8.89 1.43 -3.94
C LEU A 58 -9.69 1.98 -2.76
N LEU A 59 -10.77 2.72 -3.02
CA LEU A 59 -11.66 3.22 -1.98
C LEU A 59 -12.22 2.08 -1.13
N MET A 60 -12.81 1.06 -1.77
CA MET A 60 -13.40 -0.06 -1.05
C MET A 60 -12.36 -0.86 -0.27
N ALA A 61 -11.19 -1.13 -0.87
CA ALA A 61 -10.10 -1.81 -0.20
C ALA A 61 -9.62 -1.01 1.02
N THR A 62 -9.43 0.31 0.89
CA THR A 62 -8.97 1.17 1.98
C THR A 62 -9.99 1.24 3.12
N MET A 63 -11.31 1.29 2.82
CA MET A 63 -12.37 1.29 3.81
C MET A 63 -12.40 0.02 4.67
N LEU A 64 -11.98 -1.12 4.11
CA LEU A 64 -11.99 -2.40 4.82
C LEU A 64 -10.78 -2.61 5.73
N ILE A 65 -9.63 -1.99 5.42
CA ILE A 65 -8.41 -2.18 6.21
C ILE A 65 -8.60 -1.89 7.70
N PRO A 66 -9.23 -0.78 8.13
CA PRO A 66 -9.47 -0.51 9.55
C PRO A 66 -10.38 -1.54 10.23
N THR A 67 -11.32 -2.13 9.48
CA THR A 67 -12.25 -3.13 10.02
C THR A 67 -11.58 -4.47 10.31
N MET A 68 -10.39 -4.71 9.73
CA MET A 68 -9.71 -5.99 9.82
C MET A 68 -9.27 -6.33 11.25
N GLY A 69 -8.96 -5.35 12.10
CA GLY A 69 -8.70 -5.58 13.52
C GLY A 69 -9.89 -6.27 14.21
N TYR A 70 -11.10 -5.76 13.97
CA TYR A 70 -12.34 -6.39 14.44
C TYR A 70 -12.60 -7.74 13.78
N LEU A 71 -12.54 -7.81 12.45
CA LEU A 71 -12.86 -9.03 11.71
C LEU A 71 -11.95 -10.20 12.12
N MET A 72 -10.65 -9.96 12.28
CA MET A 72 -9.69 -10.97 12.72
C MET A 72 -9.84 -11.36 14.19
N SER A 73 -10.41 -10.50 15.02
CA SER A 73 -10.77 -10.83 16.41
C SER A 73 -12.05 -11.67 16.50
N ARG A 74 -13.00 -11.49 15.56
CA ARG A 74 -14.32 -12.16 15.57
C ARG A 74 -14.35 -13.44 14.77
N PHE A 75 -13.69 -13.48 13.62
CA PHE A 75 -13.74 -14.58 12.68
C PHE A 75 -12.38 -15.27 12.55
N SER A 76 -12.40 -16.55 12.21
CA SER A 76 -11.19 -17.32 12.01
C SER A 76 -10.42 -16.84 10.76
N ALA A 77 -9.09 -16.93 10.80
CA ALA A 77 -8.24 -16.60 9.65
C ALA A 77 -8.65 -17.42 8.41
N ARG A 78 -9.07 -18.67 8.59
CA ARG A 78 -9.61 -19.52 7.52
C ARG A 78 -10.89 -18.94 6.93
N ALA A 79 -11.87 -18.57 7.76
CA ALA A 79 -13.14 -18.01 7.28
C ALA A 79 -12.91 -16.70 6.52
N LEU A 80 -12.06 -15.80 7.03
CA LEU A 80 -11.74 -14.53 6.40
C LEU A 80 -11.03 -14.74 5.06
N THR A 81 -10.05 -15.65 4.96
CA THR A 81 -9.36 -15.98 3.71
C THR A 81 -10.34 -16.55 2.68
N MET A 82 -11.22 -17.45 3.09
CA MET A 82 -12.24 -18.04 2.19
C MET A 82 -13.22 -16.99 1.70
N THR A 83 -13.70 -16.09 2.58
CA THR A 83 -14.59 -14.98 2.22
C THR A 83 -13.89 -14.01 1.24
N ALA A 84 -12.65 -13.63 1.51
CA ALA A 84 -11.87 -12.76 0.65
C ALA A 84 -11.70 -13.34 -0.77
N LEU A 85 -11.33 -14.62 -0.85
CA LEU A 85 -11.19 -15.33 -2.13
C LEU A 85 -12.54 -15.54 -2.83
N ALA A 86 -13.63 -15.83 -2.08
CA ALA A 86 -14.97 -15.97 -2.66
C ALA A 86 -15.43 -14.64 -3.29
N CYS A 87 -15.32 -13.51 -2.57
CA CYS A 87 -15.62 -12.18 -3.13
C CYS A 87 -14.78 -11.89 -4.37
N PHE A 88 -13.49 -12.24 -4.35
CA PHE A 88 -12.61 -12.02 -5.48
C PHE A 88 -13.01 -12.87 -6.71
N VAL A 89 -13.30 -14.16 -6.52
CA VAL A 89 -13.77 -15.04 -7.58
C VAL A 89 -15.09 -14.55 -8.17
N VAL A 90 -16.09 -14.23 -7.33
CA VAL A 90 -17.38 -13.70 -7.78
C VAL A 90 -17.20 -12.40 -8.55
N GLY A 91 -16.43 -11.45 -8.02
CA GLY A 91 -16.14 -10.19 -8.72
C GLY A 91 -15.38 -10.40 -10.02
N THR A 92 -14.47 -11.40 -10.10
CA THR A 92 -13.75 -11.74 -11.32
C THR A 92 -14.69 -12.31 -12.40
N VAL A 93 -15.60 -13.21 -12.02
CA VAL A 93 -16.62 -13.74 -12.94
C VAL A 93 -17.52 -12.60 -13.46
N LEU A 94 -18.04 -11.76 -12.56
CA LEU A 94 -18.89 -10.62 -12.93
C LEU A 94 -18.14 -9.65 -13.87
N SER A 95 -16.86 -9.41 -13.64
CA SER A 95 -16.02 -8.55 -14.49
C SER A 95 -15.82 -9.18 -15.88
N ALA A 96 -15.58 -10.49 -15.95
CA ALA A 96 -15.36 -11.21 -17.22
C ALA A 96 -16.58 -11.19 -18.14
N ILE A 97 -17.79 -11.20 -17.55
CA ILE A 97 -19.06 -11.24 -18.32
C ILE A 97 -19.78 -9.88 -18.37
N ALA A 98 -19.17 -8.79 -17.87
CA ALA A 98 -19.80 -7.49 -17.73
C ALA A 98 -20.29 -6.92 -19.08
N PRO A 99 -21.62 -6.72 -19.29
CA PRO A 99 -22.18 -6.15 -20.51
C PRO A 99 -22.27 -4.61 -20.45
N SER A 100 -22.00 -4.01 -19.29
CA SER A 100 -22.03 -2.56 -19.08
C SER A 100 -20.91 -2.09 -18.14
N PHE A 101 -20.50 -0.83 -18.32
CA PHE A 101 -19.47 -0.21 -17.46
C PHE A 101 -19.88 -0.18 -15.99
N VAL A 102 -21.17 0.09 -15.69
CA VAL A 102 -21.70 0.13 -14.31
C VAL A 102 -21.54 -1.24 -13.63
N LEU A 103 -21.85 -2.34 -14.35
CA LEU A 103 -21.65 -3.68 -13.80
C LEU A 103 -20.16 -3.99 -13.60
N LEU A 104 -19.29 -3.55 -14.52
CA LEU A 104 -17.85 -3.71 -14.39
C LEU A 104 -17.30 -2.99 -13.14
N VAL A 105 -17.71 -1.74 -12.90
CA VAL A 105 -17.36 -0.99 -11.67
C VAL A 105 -17.88 -1.70 -10.43
N SER A 106 -19.14 -2.17 -10.44
CA SER A 106 -19.73 -2.90 -9.31
C SER A 106 -18.98 -4.21 -9.02
N ALA A 107 -18.59 -4.92 -10.06
CA ALA A 107 -17.78 -6.14 -9.94
C ALA A 107 -16.39 -5.86 -9.35
N ARG A 108 -15.77 -4.72 -9.70
CA ARG A 108 -14.50 -4.25 -9.11
C ARG A 108 -14.64 -3.93 -7.61
N VAL A 109 -15.77 -3.35 -7.19
CA VAL A 109 -16.06 -3.15 -5.76
C VAL A 109 -16.13 -4.49 -5.02
N VAL A 110 -16.78 -5.50 -5.60
CA VAL A 110 -16.85 -6.85 -5.00
C VAL A 110 -15.45 -7.48 -4.91
N GLN A 111 -14.60 -7.36 -5.95
CA GLN A 111 -13.21 -7.81 -5.90
C GLN A 111 -12.42 -7.09 -4.80
N ALA A 112 -12.63 -5.78 -4.63
CA ALA A 112 -11.95 -4.95 -3.66
C ALA A 112 -12.26 -5.32 -2.21
N ILE A 113 -13.43 -5.89 -1.92
CA ILE A 113 -13.74 -6.46 -0.60
C ILE A 113 -12.70 -7.53 -0.26
N GLY A 114 -12.44 -8.45 -1.18
CA GLY A 114 -11.42 -9.48 -0.98
C GLY A 114 -10.01 -8.91 -0.81
N ALA A 115 -9.62 -7.97 -1.66
CA ALA A 115 -8.30 -7.35 -1.64
C ALA A 115 -8.02 -6.55 -0.36
N GLY A 116 -8.99 -5.75 0.10
CA GLY A 116 -8.88 -4.97 1.34
C GLY A 116 -8.73 -5.82 2.60
N MET A 117 -9.33 -7.01 2.59
CA MET A 117 -9.16 -7.99 3.67
C MET A 117 -7.77 -8.64 3.64
N MET A 118 -7.20 -8.89 2.45
CA MET A 118 -6.06 -9.78 2.30
C MET A 118 -4.75 -9.19 2.85
N LEU A 119 -4.44 -7.92 2.65
CA LEU A 119 -3.17 -7.33 3.11
C LEU A 119 -2.94 -7.43 4.62
N PRO A 120 -3.87 -6.97 5.50
CA PRO A 120 -3.70 -7.15 6.93
C PRO A 120 -3.75 -8.62 7.36
N LEU A 121 -4.55 -9.42 6.67
CA LEU A 121 -4.74 -10.84 6.99
C LEU A 121 -3.46 -11.65 6.74
N VAL A 122 -2.83 -11.50 5.56
CA VAL A 122 -1.57 -12.21 5.25
C VAL A 122 -0.46 -11.80 6.21
N GLN A 123 -0.36 -10.50 6.52
CA GLN A 123 0.63 -10.00 7.48
C GLN A 123 0.43 -10.64 8.85
N THR A 124 -0.80 -10.67 9.36
CA THR A 124 -1.12 -11.29 10.65
C THR A 124 -0.82 -12.79 10.64
N ILE A 125 -1.20 -13.53 9.59
CA ILE A 125 -0.94 -14.96 9.47
C ILE A 125 0.57 -15.23 9.48
N LEU A 126 1.36 -14.47 8.70
CA LEU A 126 2.82 -14.63 8.68
C LEU A 126 3.45 -14.41 10.05
N LEU A 127 3.01 -13.36 10.77
CA LEU A 127 3.50 -13.04 12.12
C LEU A 127 3.11 -14.06 13.18
N HIS A 128 2.03 -14.84 12.96
CA HIS A 128 1.65 -15.95 13.84
C HIS A 128 2.39 -17.26 13.52
N VAL A 129 2.70 -17.49 12.25
CA VAL A 129 3.39 -18.69 11.79
C VAL A 129 4.90 -18.64 12.05
N TYR A 130 5.50 -17.47 11.86
CA TYR A 130 6.93 -17.28 12.08
C TYR A 130 7.23 -16.75 13.48
N PRO A 131 8.26 -17.29 14.18
CA PRO A 131 8.66 -16.79 15.49
C PRO A 131 9.25 -15.38 15.38
N ALA A 132 9.37 -14.69 16.53
CA ALA A 132 9.77 -13.27 16.59
C ALA A 132 11.12 -13.01 15.88
N GLU A 133 12.08 -13.95 15.99
CA GLU A 133 13.44 -13.87 15.40
C GLU A 133 13.42 -13.95 13.87
N LYS A 134 12.33 -14.45 13.26
CA LYS A 134 12.16 -14.60 11.80
C LYS A 134 11.06 -13.69 11.22
N ARG A 135 10.57 -12.72 11.98
CA ARG A 135 9.54 -11.79 11.50
C ARG A 135 10.06 -10.89 10.39
N GLY A 136 11.33 -10.49 10.43
CA GLY A 136 11.96 -9.75 9.34
C GLY A 136 11.95 -10.53 8.03
N TYR A 137 12.33 -11.80 8.05
CA TYR A 137 12.25 -12.68 6.88
C TYR A 137 10.80 -12.82 6.36
N ALA A 138 9.84 -13.00 7.25
CA ALA A 138 8.42 -13.13 6.88
C ALA A 138 7.90 -11.85 6.21
N MET A 139 8.23 -10.68 6.74
CA MET A 139 7.87 -9.38 6.16
C MET A 139 8.60 -9.12 4.83
N GLY A 140 9.86 -9.53 4.71
CA GLY A 140 10.61 -9.47 3.45
C GLY A 140 10.00 -10.35 2.36
N LEU A 141 9.53 -11.56 2.71
CA LEU A 141 8.83 -12.45 1.77
C LEU A 141 7.50 -11.85 1.31
N MET A 142 6.73 -11.25 2.22
CA MET A 142 5.52 -10.51 1.88
C MET A 142 5.81 -9.32 0.96
N ALA A 143 6.83 -8.52 1.28
CA ALA A 143 7.24 -7.37 0.48
C ALA A 143 7.68 -7.76 -0.93
N LEU A 144 8.43 -8.87 -1.08
CA LEU A 144 8.79 -9.42 -2.39
C LEU A 144 7.54 -9.66 -3.25
N VAL A 145 6.56 -10.37 -2.69
CA VAL A 145 5.31 -10.72 -3.40
C VAL A 145 4.52 -9.47 -3.80
N ILE A 146 4.40 -8.50 -2.89
CA ILE A 146 3.67 -7.24 -3.12
C ILE A 146 4.33 -6.43 -4.24
N ASN A 147 5.66 -6.37 -4.27
CA ASN A 147 6.40 -5.51 -5.20
C ASN A 147 6.61 -6.17 -6.59
N VAL A 148 6.56 -7.50 -6.69
CA VAL A 148 6.66 -8.20 -7.99
C VAL A 148 5.38 -8.05 -8.82
N ALA A 149 4.21 -8.01 -8.20
CA ALA A 149 2.94 -7.95 -8.89
C ALA A 149 2.79 -6.71 -9.82
N PRO A 150 3.07 -5.47 -9.37
CA PRO A 150 3.02 -4.30 -10.26
C PRO A 150 4.09 -4.31 -11.36
N ALA A 151 5.24 -4.94 -11.11
CA ALA A 151 6.32 -5.00 -12.10
C ALA A 151 5.97 -5.86 -13.32
N ILE A 152 5.29 -7.00 -13.11
CA ILE A 152 4.97 -7.94 -14.18
C ILE A 152 3.54 -7.77 -14.72
N GLY A 153 2.65 -7.10 -13.98
CA GLY A 153 1.26 -6.91 -14.38
C GLY A 153 1.08 -6.23 -15.73
N PRO A 154 1.55 -5.00 -15.91
CA PRO A 154 1.35 -4.24 -17.14
C PRO A 154 1.93 -4.90 -18.40
N PRO A 155 3.16 -5.48 -18.43
CA PRO A 155 3.68 -6.18 -19.59
C PRO A 155 2.83 -7.39 -20.02
N ILE A 156 2.40 -8.21 -19.05
CA ILE A 156 1.55 -9.39 -19.33
C ILE A 156 0.18 -8.93 -19.83
N SER A 157 -0.39 -7.91 -19.18
CA SER A 157 -1.69 -7.39 -19.54
C SER A 157 -1.68 -6.79 -20.95
N GLY A 158 -0.70 -5.96 -21.29
CA GLY A 158 -0.61 -5.36 -22.63
C GLY A 158 -0.61 -6.43 -23.72
N TYR A 159 0.24 -7.47 -23.57
CA TYR A 159 0.28 -8.57 -24.52
C TYR A 159 -1.08 -9.29 -24.67
N ILE A 160 -1.76 -9.55 -23.56
CA ILE A 160 -3.04 -10.27 -23.58
C ILE A 160 -4.16 -9.39 -24.18
N VAL A 161 -4.22 -8.11 -23.83
CA VAL A 161 -5.25 -7.18 -24.31
C VAL A 161 -5.17 -7.00 -25.82
N ASP A 162 -3.95 -6.87 -26.36
CA ASP A 162 -3.74 -6.67 -27.79
C ASP A 162 -4.22 -7.88 -28.65
N TRP A 163 -4.14 -9.10 -28.11
CA TRP A 163 -4.48 -10.31 -28.86
C TRP A 163 -5.87 -10.87 -28.56
N LEU A 164 -6.33 -10.74 -27.32
CA LEU A 164 -7.52 -11.45 -26.81
C LEU A 164 -8.57 -10.51 -26.21
N GLY A 165 -8.30 -9.20 -26.16
CA GLY A 165 -9.17 -8.21 -25.57
C GLY A 165 -9.14 -8.20 -24.03
N TRP A 166 -9.70 -7.15 -23.42
CA TRP A 166 -9.59 -6.90 -21.98
C TRP A 166 -10.32 -7.93 -21.08
N ARG A 167 -11.39 -8.55 -21.56
CA ARG A 167 -12.11 -9.59 -20.79
C ARG A 167 -11.27 -10.81 -20.52
N SER A 168 -10.33 -11.12 -21.40
CA SER A 168 -9.42 -12.26 -21.26
C SER A 168 -8.50 -12.16 -20.04
N LEU A 169 -8.24 -10.95 -19.54
CA LEU A 169 -7.52 -10.72 -18.28
C LEU A 169 -8.23 -11.38 -17.09
N PHE A 170 -9.56 -11.25 -17.03
CA PHE A 170 -10.35 -11.86 -15.96
C PHE A 170 -10.47 -13.38 -16.14
N TRP A 171 -10.58 -13.85 -17.38
CA TRP A 171 -10.56 -15.28 -17.68
C TRP A 171 -9.21 -15.95 -17.37
N LEU A 172 -8.09 -15.22 -17.50
CA LEU A 172 -6.77 -15.67 -17.05
C LEU A 172 -6.67 -15.77 -15.53
N VAL A 173 -7.18 -14.75 -14.82
CA VAL A 173 -7.11 -14.66 -13.35
C VAL A 173 -8.04 -15.68 -12.68
N LEU A 174 -9.18 -15.99 -13.28
CA LEU A 174 -10.21 -16.87 -12.70
C LEU A 174 -9.72 -18.27 -12.34
N PRO A 175 -9.07 -19.05 -13.21
CA PRO A 175 -8.57 -20.37 -12.85
C PRO A 175 -7.50 -20.34 -11.76
N LEU A 176 -6.66 -19.30 -11.74
CA LEU A 176 -5.67 -19.10 -10.67
C LEU A 176 -6.36 -18.81 -9.34
N ALA A 177 -7.40 -17.97 -9.34
CA ALA A 177 -8.18 -17.66 -8.14
C ALA A 177 -8.90 -18.89 -7.60
N LEU A 178 -9.49 -19.72 -8.49
CA LEU A 178 -10.13 -20.98 -8.11
C LEU A 178 -9.12 -21.98 -7.54
N ALA A 179 -7.95 -22.13 -8.16
CA ALA A 179 -6.90 -23.00 -7.64
C ALA A 179 -6.45 -22.56 -6.22
N ILE A 180 -6.23 -21.26 -6.02
CA ILE A 180 -5.87 -20.71 -4.69
C ILE A 180 -7.02 -20.88 -3.70
N PHE A 181 -8.27 -20.73 -4.13
CA PHE A 181 -9.45 -20.97 -3.28
C PHE A 181 -9.50 -22.43 -2.79
N VAL A 182 -9.25 -23.41 -3.67
CA VAL A 182 -9.15 -24.82 -3.31
C VAL A 182 -7.99 -25.09 -2.36
N LEU A 183 -6.81 -24.50 -2.61
CA LEU A 183 -5.66 -24.61 -1.71
C LEU A 183 -5.99 -24.02 -0.34
N ALA A 184 -6.68 -22.88 -0.29
CA ALA A 184 -7.10 -22.27 0.96
C ALA A 184 -8.11 -23.17 1.71
N ALA A 185 -9.07 -23.77 1.02
CA ALA A 185 -10.04 -24.67 1.63
C ALA A 185 -9.36 -25.89 2.30
N VAL A 186 -8.26 -26.39 1.72
CA VAL A 186 -7.52 -27.56 2.20
C VAL A 186 -6.51 -27.21 3.29
N PHE A 187 -5.73 -26.13 3.09
CA PHE A 187 -4.54 -25.86 3.92
C PHE A 187 -4.73 -24.77 4.96
N MET A 188 -5.73 -23.88 4.82
CA MET A 188 -5.94 -22.82 5.80
C MET A 188 -6.38 -23.38 7.16
N GLN A 189 -5.64 -22.97 8.19
CA GLN A 189 -5.92 -23.27 9.59
C GLN A 189 -6.26 -21.98 10.34
N ASN A 190 -6.94 -22.12 11.45
CA ASN A 190 -7.18 -21.01 12.33
C ASN A 190 -5.93 -20.75 13.18
N VAL A 191 -5.35 -19.56 13.05
CA VAL A 191 -4.16 -19.12 13.79
C VAL A 191 -4.45 -17.95 14.74
N THR A 192 -5.68 -17.43 14.74
CA THR A 192 -6.10 -16.31 15.58
C THR A 192 -7.09 -16.77 16.64
N GLU A 193 -6.94 -16.26 17.87
CA GLU A 193 -7.92 -16.44 18.93
C GLU A 193 -9.15 -15.57 18.66
N GLN A 194 -10.32 -16.17 18.75
CA GLN A 194 -11.59 -15.47 18.51
C GLN A 194 -12.17 -14.94 19.81
N LYS A 195 -12.63 -13.69 19.77
CA LYS A 195 -13.32 -13.03 20.87
C LYS A 195 -14.72 -12.61 20.44
N SER A 196 -15.69 -12.65 21.37
CA SER A 196 -17.03 -12.14 21.09
C SER A 196 -17.03 -10.62 21.16
N VAL A 197 -16.91 -9.95 20.01
CA VAL A 197 -16.88 -8.50 19.89
C VAL A 197 -18.09 -8.03 19.09
N LYS A 198 -18.73 -6.91 19.50
CA LYS A 198 -19.84 -6.30 18.76
C LYS A 198 -19.31 -5.47 17.59
N PHE A 199 -19.98 -5.57 16.43
CA PHE A 199 -19.62 -4.75 15.25
C PHE A 199 -20.00 -3.28 15.47
N ASP A 200 -19.06 -2.40 15.27
CA ASP A 200 -19.26 -0.95 15.43
C ASP A 200 -19.38 -0.25 14.07
N LEU A 201 -20.63 -0.24 13.56
CA LEU A 201 -20.95 0.41 12.28
C LEU A 201 -20.65 1.92 12.29
N LEU A 202 -20.82 2.58 13.45
CA LEU A 202 -20.54 4.01 13.57
C LEU A 202 -19.05 4.30 13.41
N SER A 203 -18.18 3.49 14.00
CA SER A 203 -16.74 3.63 13.82
C SER A 203 -16.31 3.43 12.36
N LEU A 204 -16.91 2.48 11.66
CA LEU A 204 -16.67 2.31 10.22
C LEU A 204 -17.09 3.56 9.44
N PHE A 205 -18.30 4.08 9.68
CA PHE A 205 -18.79 5.29 9.02
C PHE A 205 -17.86 6.49 9.28
N LEU A 206 -17.45 6.70 10.54
CA LEU A 206 -16.53 7.77 10.90
C LEU A 206 -15.16 7.64 10.20
N THR A 207 -14.65 6.43 10.03
CA THR A 207 -13.39 6.19 9.32
C THR A 207 -13.51 6.54 7.84
N VAL A 208 -14.61 6.11 7.20
CA VAL A 208 -14.88 6.39 5.78
C VAL A 208 -15.01 7.90 5.55
N VAL A 209 -15.88 8.57 6.31
CA VAL A 209 -16.10 10.02 6.20
C VAL A 209 -14.81 10.78 6.52
N GLY A 210 -14.09 10.33 7.56
CA GLY A 210 -12.85 10.95 8.02
C GLY A 210 -11.76 10.97 6.96
N PHE A 211 -11.36 9.81 6.49
CA PHE A 211 -10.26 9.71 5.52
C PHE A 211 -10.65 10.25 4.14
N SER A 212 -11.87 9.93 3.66
CA SER A 212 -12.34 10.45 2.37
C SER A 212 -12.52 11.96 2.38
N GLY A 213 -13.06 12.53 3.47
CA GLY A 213 -13.26 13.97 3.61
C GLY A 213 -11.95 14.74 3.60
N VAL A 214 -10.93 14.27 4.32
CA VAL A 214 -9.59 14.91 4.33
C VAL A 214 -8.95 14.83 2.95
N ILE A 215 -8.92 13.66 2.31
CA ILE A 215 -8.28 13.48 1.00
C ILE A 215 -9.03 14.28 -0.07
N PHE A 216 -10.36 14.24 -0.10
CA PHE A 216 -11.17 14.98 -1.05
C PHE A 216 -10.99 16.49 -0.90
N GLY A 217 -11.01 17.00 0.34
CA GLY A 217 -10.82 18.42 0.60
C GLY A 217 -9.45 18.91 0.13
N LEU A 218 -8.38 18.18 0.48
CA LEU A 218 -7.01 18.50 0.05
C LEU A 218 -6.82 18.43 -1.47
N SER A 219 -7.43 17.45 -2.14
CA SER A 219 -7.32 17.28 -3.60
C SER A 219 -7.95 18.44 -4.38
N ASN A 220 -8.95 19.11 -3.82
CA ASN A 220 -9.65 20.23 -4.48
C ASN A 220 -9.00 21.60 -4.23
N ILE A 221 -7.93 21.69 -3.43
CA ILE A 221 -7.28 22.98 -3.12
C ILE A 221 -6.73 23.65 -4.38
N SER A 222 -6.08 22.89 -5.26
CA SER A 222 -5.47 23.42 -6.49
C SER A 222 -6.49 23.92 -7.52
N VAL A 223 -7.72 23.41 -7.48
CA VAL A 223 -8.79 23.74 -8.44
C VAL A 223 -9.71 24.83 -7.89
N ALA A 224 -10.16 24.70 -6.64
CA ALA A 224 -11.17 25.55 -6.04
C ALA A 224 -10.62 26.61 -5.07
N GLY A 225 -9.32 26.53 -4.70
CA GLY A 225 -8.68 27.40 -3.71
C GLY A 225 -9.02 27.02 -2.26
N PHE A 226 -8.16 27.45 -1.33
CA PHE A 226 -8.27 27.10 0.09
C PHE A 226 -9.57 27.56 0.77
N SER A 227 -10.15 28.69 0.33
CA SER A 227 -11.35 29.29 0.96
C SER A 227 -12.66 28.72 0.44
N SER A 228 -12.64 27.82 -0.53
CA SER A 228 -13.84 27.25 -1.14
C SER A 228 -14.57 26.30 -0.19
N ALA A 229 -15.90 26.35 -0.21
CA ALA A 229 -16.75 25.41 0.55
C ALA A 229 -16.50 23.93 0.14
N ILE A 230 -16.15 23.68 -1.14
CA ILE A 230 -15.80 22.34 -1.66
C ILE A 230 -14.54 21.79 -0.96
N VAL A 231 -13.65 22.67 -0.48
CA VAL A 231 -12.45 22.31 0.27
C VAL A 231 -12.73 22.28 1.78
N LEU A 232 -13.28 23.36 2.33
CA LEU A 232 -13.44 23.54 3.77
C LEU A 232 -14.45 22.59 4.41
N VAL A 233 -15.58 22.31 3.74
CA VAL A 233 -16.62 21.45 4.30
C VAL A 233 -16.16 19.99 4.41
N PRO A 234 -15.63 19.33 3.35
CA PRO A 234 -15.14 17.97 3.48
C PRO A 234 -13.94 17.86 4.41
N LEU A 235 -13.04 18.86 4.41
CA LEU A 235 -11.84 18.86 5.25
C LEU A 235 -12.21 18.95 6.74
N SER A 236 -13.09 19.88 7.11
CA SER A 236 -13.56 20.04 8.50
C SER A 236 -14.39 18.83 8.96
N ALA A 237 -15.29 18.33 8.12
CA ALA A 237 -16.07 17.12 8.38
C ALA A 237 -15.15 15.89 8.55
N GLY A 238 -14.12 15.79 7.71
CA GLY A 238 -13.12 14.72 7.76
C GLY A 238 -12.32 14.74 9.06
N PHE A 239 -11.76 15.87 9.45
CA PHE A 239 -11.03 16.01 10.72
C PHE A 239 -11.93 15.76 11.93
N PHE A 240 -13.17 16.28 11.92
CA PHE A 240 -14.14 16.03 13.00
C PHE A 240 -14.46 14.53 13.10
N ALA A 241 -14.70 13.85 11.98
CA ALA A 241 -14.99 12.42 11.95
C ALA A 241 -13.79 11.58 12.45
N ILE A 242 -12.55 11.95 12.09
CA ILE A 242 -11.34 11.28 12.61
C ILE A 242 -11.21 11.50 14.12
N ALA A 243 -11.40 12.72 14.60
CA ALA A 243 -11.34 13.02 16.04
C ALA A 243 -12.40 12.23 16.83
N MET A 244 -13.63 12.18 16.30
CA MET A 244 -14.72 11.41 16.87
C MET A 244 -14.48 9.90 16.84
N PHE A 245 -13.87 9.39 15.76
CA PHE A 245 -13.41 8.01 15.67
C PHE A 245 -12.37 7.68 16.73
N ILE A 246 -11.32 8.49 16.85
CA ILE A 246 -10.26 8.30 17.87
C ILE A 246 -10.85 8.30 19.29
N TRP A 247 -11.66 9.30 19.61
CA TRP A 247 -12.32 9.39 20.90
C TRP A 247 -13.15 8.14 21.20
N ARG A 248 -13.96 7.71 20.23
CA ARG A 248 -14.81 6.52 20.36
C ARG A 248 -13.99 5.25 20.58
N GLN A 249 -12.90 5.03 19.79
CA GLN A 249 -12.04 3.85 19.95
C GLN A 249 -11.38 3.78 21.33
N LEU A 250 -11.07 4.93 21.92
CA LEU A 250 -10.47 4.99 23.26
C LEU A 250 -11.50 4.74 24.40
N CYS A 251 -12.78 5.03 24.15
CA CYS A 251 -13.87 4.82 25.11
C CYS A 251 -14.46 3.41 25.10
N LEU A 252 -14.34 2.68 24.00
CA LEU A 252 -14.90 1.34 23.86
C LEU A 252 -14.06 0.30 24.61
N ASP A 253 -14.74 -0.66 25.29
CA ASP A 253 -14.08 -1.80 25.92
C ASP A 253 -13.52 -2.79 24.89
N SER A 254 -14.18 -2.91 23.74
CA SER A 254 -13.78 -3.76 22.62
C SER A 254 -13.74 -2.93 21.34
N PRO A 255 -12.68 -2.12 21.15
CA PRO A 255 -12.58 -1.22 20.01
C PRO A 255 -12.34 -1.99 18.71
N MET A 256 -12.73 -1.38 17.56
CA MET A 256 -12.43 -1.90 16.23
C MET A 256 -10.92 -1.88 15.94
N LEU A 257 -10.26 -0.79 16.37
CA LEU A 257 -8.80 -0.63 16.38
C LEU A 257 -8.33 -0.31 17.81
N GLU A 258 -7.42 -1.11 18.35
CA GLU A 258 -6.88 -0.90 19.70
C GLU A 258 -5.84 0.25 19.69
N LEU A 259 -6.33 1.49 19.71
CA LEU A 259 -5.47 2.68 19.67
C LEU A 259 -4.59 2.85 20.90
N ARG A 260 -4.84 2.10 21.99
CA ARG A 260 -3.97 2.08 23.17
C ARG A 260 -2.57 1.54 22.85
N LEU A 261 -2.38 0.83 21.72
CA LEU A 261 -1.08 0.39 21.23
C LEU A 261 -0.12 1.55 20.93
N PHE A 262 -0.63 2.76 20.68
CA PHE A 262 0.19 3.96 20.58
C PHE A 262 0.91 4.36 21.88
N LYS A 263 0.60 3.73 23.02
CA LYS A 263 1.40 3.85 24.24
C LYS A 263 2.73 3.11 24.21
N LEU A 264 2.91 2.20 23.24
CA LEU A 264 4.15 1.43 23.05
C LEU A 264 5.12 2.21 22.15
N PRO A 265 6.25 2.73 22.68
CA PRO A 265 7.14 3.62 21.90
C PRO A 265 7.68 2.96 20.62
N LEU A 266 8.07 1.68 20.69
CA LEU A 266 8.59 0.95 19.52
C LEU A 266 7.53 0.75 18.44
N PHE A 267 6.27 0.50 18.82
CA PHE A 267 5.16 0.43 17.87
C PHE A 267 4.97 1.77 17.16
N VAL A 268 4.94 2.88 17.93
CA VAL A 268 4.81 4.23 17.38
C VAL A 268 5.95 4.56 16.42
N HIS A 269 7.20 4.25 16.78
CA HIS A 269 8.35 4.47 15.91
C HIS A 269 8.20 3.73 14.57
N GLY A 270 7.89 2.43 14.60
CA GLY A 270 7.71 1.65 13.37
C GLY A 270 6.53 2.13 12.51
N VAL A 271 5.43 2.57 13.13
CA VAL A 271 4.28 3.12 12.43
C VAL A 271 4.59 4.48 11.79
N ILE A 272 5.28 5.39 12.48
CA ILE A 272 5.72 6.69 11.93
C ILE A 272 6.68 6.48 10.76
N LEU A 273 7.65 5.58 10.89
CA LEU A 273 8.56 5.24 9.81
C LEU A 273 7.80 4.69 8.60
N SER A 274 6.84 3.79 8.81
CA SER A 274 5.99 3.24 7.75
C SER A 274 5.12 4.31 7.08
N PHE A 275 4.61 5.30 7.84
CA PHE A 275 3.88 6.44 7.31
C PHE A 275 4.74 7.29 6.38
N VAL A 276 5.94 7.66 6.81
CA VAL A 276 6.88 8.44 5.98
C VAL A 276 7.26 7.67 4.70
N ILE A 277 7.60 6.39 4.81
CA ILE A 277 7.93 5.56 3.64
C ILE A 277 6.80 5.54 2.62
N SER A 278 5.55 5.43 3.07
CA SER A 278 4.40 5.37 2.16
C SER A 278 4.15 6.69 1.42
N ILE A 279 4.40 7.84 2.08
CA ILE A 279 4.41 9.15 1.45
C ILE A 279 5.48 9.19 0.35
N LEU A 280 6.72 8.85 0.73
CA LEU A 280 7.87 8.92 -0.18
C LEU A 280 7.68 8.00 -1.41
N LEU A 281 7.22 6.77 -1.18
CA LEU A 281 7.05 5.77 -2.24
C LEU A 281 6.00 6.20 -3.26
N LEU A 282 4.75 6.40 -2.84
CA LEU A 282 3.65 6.68 -3.77
C LEU A 282 3.83 8.04 -4.46
N SER A 283 4.33 9.03 -3.74
CA SER A 283 4.58 10.34 -4.34
C SER A 283 5.68 10.30 -5.39
N THR A 284 6.78 9.57 -5.15
CA THR A 284 7.85 9.44 -6.16
C THR A 284 7.37 8.66 -7.39
N GLU A 285 6.61 7.57 -7.20
CA GLU A 285 6.03 6.80 -8.31
C GLU A 285 5.06 7.62 -9.17
N THR A 286 4.54 8.72 -8.66
CA THR A 286 3.65 9.63 -9.40
C THR A 286 4.40 10.85 -9.94
N LEU A 287 5.21 11.51 -9.13
CA LEU A 287 5.87 12.77 -9.51
C LEU A 287 7.04 12.57 -10.47
N LEU A 288 7.73 11.43 -10.42
CA LEU A 288 8.84 11.19 -11.35
C LEU A 288 8.36 10.91 -12.77
N PRO A 289 7.32 10.10 -13.03
CA PRO A 289 6.66 10.04 -14.34
C PRO A 289 6.19 11.41 -14.85
N LEU A 290 5.60 12.24 -13.97
CA LEU A 290 5.17 13.60 -14.32
C LEU A 290 6.35 14.44 -14.78
N PHE A 291 7.50 14.39 -14.08
CA PHE A 291 8.73 15.06 -14.51
C PHE A 291 9.20 14.57 -15.91
N ILE A 292 9.21 13.26 -16.13
CA ILE A 292 9.68 12.65 -17.40
C ILE A 292 8.76 13.01 -18.56
N GLN A 293 7.44 13.06 -18.33
CA GLN A 293 6.46 13.29 -19.39
C GLN A 293 6.21 14.78 -19.62
N ASP A 294 5.89 15.56 -18.59
CA ASP A 294 5.47 16.95 -18.72
C ASP A 294 6.66 17.93 -18.83
N VAL A 295 7.78 17.67 -18.13
CA VAL A 295 8.96 18.55 -18.18
C VAL A 295 9.92 18.15 -19.28
N GLN A 296 10.21 16.85 -19.45
CA GLN A 296 11.14 16.38 -20.49
C GLN A 296 10.45 16.04 -21.82
N GLY A 297 9.12 16.09 -21.92
CA GLY A 297 8.37 15.79 -23.14
C GLY A 297 8.50 14.35 -23.64
N ARG A 298 8.83 13.39 -22.75
CA ARG A 298 9.03 11.99 -23.13
C ARG A 298 7.71 11.21 -23.10
N SER A 299 7.66 10.12 -23.88
CA SER A 299 6.48 9.25 -23.88
C SER A 299 6.28 8.51 -22.54
N ALA A 300 5.03 8.13 -22.24
CA ALA A 300 4.69 7.31 -21.08
C ALA A 300 5.45 5.96 -21.09
N PHE A 301 5.67 5.37 -22.28
CA PHE A 301 6.47 4.16 -22.44
C PHE A 301 7.91 4.36 -21.99
N SER A 302 8.56 5.46 -22.40
CA SER A 302 9.92 5.81 -21.95
C SER A 302 9.98 5.99 -20.43
N SER A 303 8.98 6.65 -19.85
CA SER A 303 8.85 6.80 -18.39
C SER A 303 8.79 5.44 -17.69
N GLY A 304 7.95 4.54 -18.17
CA GLY A 304 7.85 3.17 -17.64
C GLY A 304 9.16 2.40 -17.72
N MET A 305 9.88 2.50 -18.85
CA MET A 305 11.17 1.81 -19.02
C MET A 305 12.27 2.37 -18.12
N ILE A 306 12.26 3.67 -17.81
CA ILE A 306 13.18 4.30 -16.86
C ILE A 306 12.93 3.79 -15.43
N LEU A 307 11.67 3.54 -15.06
CA LEU A 307 11.29 3.10 -13.72
C LEU A 307 11.41 1.58 -13.51
N LEU A 308 11.37 0.79 -14.58
CA LEU A 308 11.34 -0.68 -14.50
C LEU A 308 12.52 -1.28 -13.70
N PRO A 309 13.79 -0.89 -13.92
CA PRO A 309 14.92 -1.49 -13.19
C PRO A 309 14.81 -1.27 -11.67
N GLY A 310 14.33 -0.08 -11.25
CA GLY A 310 14.15 0.24 -9.85
C GLY A 310 13.07 -0.61 -9.18
N THR A 311 11.93 -0.84 -9.84
CA THR A 311 10.85 -1.69 -9.29
C THR A 311 11.30 -3.13 -9.08
N VAL A 312 12.11 -3.67 -9.98
CA VAL A 312 12.73 -5.00 -9.81
C VAL A 312 13.69 -5.00 -8.61
N LEU A 313 14.51 -3.95 -8.48
CA LEU A 313 15.42 -3.82 -7.34
C LEU A 313 14.67 -3.70 -6.02
N LEU A 314 13.52 -3.02 -5.96
CA LEU A 314 12.69 -2.95 -4.75
C LEU A 314 12.27 -4.35 -4.27
N ALA A 315 11.81 -5.21 -5.19
CA ALA A 315 11.40 -6.57 -4.85
C ALA A 315 12.57 -7.38 -4.25
N LEU A 316 13.74 -7.30 -4.89
CA LEU A 316 14.95 -8.00 -4.43
C LEU A 316 15.47 -7.45 -3.11
N THR A 317 15.57 -6.12 -2.98
CA THR A 317 16.11 -5.48 -1.77
C THR A 317 15.17 -5.62 -0.58
N SER A 318 13.86 -5.62 -0.77
CA SER A 318 12.88 -5.89 0.29
C SER A 318 13.05 -7.29 0.88
N PHE A 319 13.28 -8.29 0.03
CA PHE A 319 13.53 -9.66 0.47
C PHE A 319 14.89 -9.81 1.19
N VAL A 320 15.94 -9.21 0.62
CA VAL A 320 17.29 -9.20 1.25
C VAL A 320 17.27 -8.44 2.57
N SER A 321 16.58 -7.30 2.63
CA SER A 321 16.39 -6.50 3.84
C SER A 321 15.73 -7.28 4.97
N GLY A 322 14.76 -8.15 4.65
CA GLY A 322 14.13 -9.03 5.65
C GLY A 322 15.11 -9.99 6.31
N LYS A 323 16.03 -10.57 5.53
CA LYS A 323 17.10 -11.45 6.06
C LYS A 323 18.16 -10.66 6.84
N LEU A 324 18.55 -9.50 6.33
CA LEU A 324 19.54 -8.64 6.97
C LEU A 324 19.00 -8.04 8.29
N PHE A 325 17.70 -7.77 8.37
CA PHE A 325 17.06 -7.30 9.59
C PHE A 325 17.25 -8.29 10.74
N ASP A 326 17.06 -9.58 10.49
CA ASP A 326 17.20 -10.62 11.51
C ASP A 326 18.68 -10.77 11.98
N SER A 327 19.66 -10.33 11.16
CA SER A 327 21.10 -10.45 11.45
C SER A 327 21.72 -9.17 12.00
N PHE A 328 21.40 -7.99 11.42
CA PHE A 328 22.03 -6.69 11.70
C PHE A 328 21.14 -5.73 12.49
N GLY A 329 19.85 -6.08 12.70
CA GLY A 329 18.87 -5.24 13.37
C GLY A 329 18.28 -4.12 12.50
N GLY A 330 17.19 -3.53 12.96
CA GLY A 330 16.44 -2.52 12.19
C GLY A 330 17.13 -1.16 12.09
N ARG A 331 17.98 -0.83 13.07
CA ARG A 331 18.67 0.47 13.12
C ARG A 331 19.67 0.64 11.98
N ALA A 332 20.53 -0.36 11.76
CA ALA A 332 21.54 -0.30 10.71
C ALA A 332 20.92 -0.18 9.31
N LEU A 333 19.89 -0.99 9.04
CA LEU A 333 19.17 -0.95 7.77
C LEU A 333 18.37 0.34 7.60
N GLY A 334 17.71 0.82 8.65
CA GLY A 334 16.98 2.09 8.61
C GLY A 334 17.90 3.27 8.33
N LEU A 335 19.05 3.36 9.01
CA LEU A 335 20.03 4.43 8.78
C LEU A 335 20.59 4.41 7.34
N SER A 336 20.95 3.24 6.81
CA SER A 336 21.43 3.12 5.44
C SER A 336 20.33 3.46 4.43
N GLY A 337 19.11 2.92 4.61
CA GLY A 337 18.00 3.16 3.70
C GLY A 337 17.55 4.62 3.67
N TYR A 338 17.26 5.23 4.82
CA TYR A 338 16.89 6.66 4.86
C TYR A 338 18.03 7.58 4.45
N GLY A 339 19.29 7.23 4.73
CA GLY A 339 20.47 7.95 4.24
C GLY A 339 20.51 8.00 2.70
N ILE A 340 20.27 6.86 2.04
CA ILE A 340 20.12 6.79 0.58
C ILE A 340 18.97 7.68 0.10
N LEU A 341 17.80 7.63 0.76
CA LEU A 341 16.63 8.43 0.39
C LEU A 341 16.90 9.94 0.49
N VAL A 342 17.57 10.41 1.55
CA VAL A 342 17.99 11.81 1.69
C VAL A 342 18.89 12.25 0.53
N LEU A 343 19.88 11.43 0.19
CA LEU A 343 20.79 11.73 -0.94
C LEU A 343 20.04 11.80 -2.26
N VAL A 344 19.17 10.83 -2.54
CA VAL A 344 18.41 10.79 -3.80
C VAL A 344 17.47 11.99 -3.93
N PHE A 345 16.71 12.32 -2.88
CA PHE A 345 15.82 13.47 -2.95
C PHE A 345 16.57 14.79 -3.03
N THR A 346 17.75 14.89 -2.42
CA THR A 346 18.63 16.03 -2.61
C THR A 346 19.07 16.16 -4.07
N VAL A 347 19.44 15.06 -4.73
CA VAL A 347 19.74 15.08 -6.17
C VAL A 347 18.51 15.49 -6.98
N PHE A 348 17.32 14.96 -6.66
CA PHE A 348 16.08 15.30 -7.35
C PHE A 348 15.71 16.79 -7.25
N MET A 349 16.05 17.48 -6.15
CA MET A 349 15.88 18.95 -6.03
C MET A 349 16.68 19.74 -7.07
N PHE A 350 17.82 19.22 -7.53
CA PHE A 350 18.69 19.91 -8.48
C PHE A 350 18.48 19.45 -9.94
N MET A 351 17.50 18.58 -10.21
CA MET A 351 17.18 18.17 -11.57
C MET A 351 16.64 19.32 -12.41
N GLY A 352 17.02 19.35 -13.70
CA GLY A 352 16.52 20.28 -14.71
C GLY A 352 15.94 19.53 -15.91
N ASP A 353 15.40 20.25 -16.86
CA ASP A 353 14.84 19.74 -18.12
C ASP A 353 15.84 18.86 -18.90
N GLN A 354 17.14 19.22 -18.85
CA GLN A 354 18.24 18.52 -19.51
C GLN A 354 18.82 17.33 -18.71
N THR A 355 18.18 16.94 -17.62
CA THR A 355 18.68 15.80 -16.81
C THR A 355 18.74 14.51 -17.63
N GLY A 356 19.92 13.88 -17.69
CA GLY A 356 20.15 12.67 -18.47
C GLY A 356 19.37 11.46 -17.95
N ILE A 357 18.90 10.59 -18.87
CA ILE A 357 18.16 9.37 -18.55
C ILE A 357 18.95 8.47 -17.58
N SER A 358 20.25 8.33 -17.80
CA SER A 358 21.11 7.49 -16.97
C SER A 358 21.07 7.91 -15.50
N LEU A 359 21.07 9.22 -15.23
CA LEU A 359 20.97 9.74 -13.87
C LEU A 359 19.60 9.43 -13.25
N LEU A 360 18.50 9.60 -14.03
CA LEU A 360 17.15 9.25 -13.57
C LEU A 360 17.02 7.78 -13.20
N VAL A 361 17.54 6.88 -14.05
CA VAL A 361 17.55 5.42 -13.78
C VAL A 361 18.35 5.11 -12.51
N VAL A 362 19.57 5.65 -12.39
CA VAL A 362 20.43 5.40 -11.22
C VAL A 362 19.79 5.94 -9.95
N CYS A 363 19.26 7.16 -9.96
CA CYS A 363 18.60 7.76 -8.81
C CYS A 363 17.32 6.98 -8.42
N PHE A 364 16.52 6.56 -9.40
CA PHE A 364 15.32 5.78 -9.11
C PHE A 364 15.66 4.38 -8.58
N CYS A 365 16.71 3.74 -9.12
CA CYS A 365 17.23 2.48 -8.58
C CYS A 365 17.71 2.64 -7.14
N ALA A 366 18.48 3.68 -6.84
CA ALA A 366 18.94 3.99 -5.50
C ALA A 366 17.76 4.29 -4.55
N PHE A 367 16.76 5.05 -5.02
CA PHE A 367 15.52 5.30 -4.29
C PHE A 367 14.82 3.99 -3.89
N MET A 368 14.62 3.07 -4.84
CA MET A 368 13.94 1.80 -4.60
C MET A 368 14.75 0.87 -3.67
N VAL A 369 16.08 0.91 -3.73
CA VAL A 369 16.95 0.24 -2.76
C VAL A 369 16.76 0.83 -1.36
N GLY A 370 16.72 2.16 -1.24
CA GLY A 370 16.47 2.85 0.03
C GLY A 370 15.11 2.48 0.63
N ILE A 371 14.05 2.45 -0.18
CA ILE A 371 12.71 1.99 0.24
C ILE A 371 12.75 0.53 0.71
N GLY A 372 13.41 -0.37 -0.03
CA GLY A 372 13.53 -1.79 0.34
C GLY A 372 14.23 -1.99 1.69
N PHE A 373 15.25 -1.19 1.99
CA PHE A 373 15.97 -1.24 3.27
C PHE A 373 15.22 -0.58 4.43
N THR A 374 14.18 0.22 4.18
CA THR A 374 13.42 0.90 5.23
C THR A 374 12.06 0.23 5.49
N MET A 375 11.36 -0.21 4.46
CA MET A 375 9.97 -0.71 4.55
C MET A 375 9.84 -1.96 5.42
N THR A 376 10.69 -2.96 5.17
CA THR A 376 10.66 -4.23 5.90
C THR A 376 11.05 -4.05 7.38
N PRO A 377 12.16 -3.36 7.72
CA PRO A 377 12.51 -3.08 9.11
C PRO A 377 11.47 -2.27 9.87
N ALA A 378 10.90 -1.22 9.26
CA ALA A 378 9.89 -0.39 9.92
C ALA A 378 8.68 -1.22 10.36
N THR A 379 8.20 -2.11 9.47
CA THR A 379 7.09 -3.02 9.77
C THR A 379 7.47 -4.02 10.85
N ALA A 380 8.67 -4.62 10.77
CA ALA A 380 9.14 -5.60 11.74
C ALA A 380 9.32 -4.98 13.14
N ILE A 381 9.88 -3.77 13.24
CA ILE A 381 10.02 -3.02 14.51
C ILE A 381 8.65 -2.80 15.15
N ALA A 382 7.67 -2.32 14.38
CA ALA A 382 6.31 -2.10 14.89
C ALA A 382 5.69 -3.39 15.42
N MET A 383 5.78 -4.49 14.66
CA MET A 383 5.13 -5.75 15.02
C MET A 383 5.86 -6.50 16.15
N ASN A 384 7.18 -6.34 16.28
CA ASN A 384 7.94 -6.94 17.38
C ASN A 384 7.65 -6.30 18.74
N ALA A 385 7.09 -5.10 18.77
CA ALA A 385 6.63 -4.43 20.00
C ALA A 385 5.33 -5.04 20.57
N LEU A 386 4.64 -5.90 19.81
CA LEU A 386 3.29 -6.37 20.10
C LEU A 386 3.29 -7.81 20.60
N LYS A 387 2.36 -8.09 21.52
CA LYS A 387 2.02 -9.46 21.92
C LYS A 387 1.24 -10.15 20.80
N GLN A 388 1.24 -11.49 20.81
CA GLN A 388 0.56 -12.31 19.81
C GLN A 388 -0.92 -11.94 19.63
N ALA A 389 -1.64 -11.68 20.73
CA ALA A 389 -3.05 -11.29 20.72
C ALA A 389 -3.30 -9.87 20.14
N GLU A 390 -2.29 -9.01 20.09
CA GLU A 390 -2.37 -7.62 19.62
C GLU A 390 -2.02 -7.47 18.14
N LEU A 391 -1.40 -8.49 17.52
CA LEU A 391 -0.89 -8.42 16.15
C LEU A 391 -1.98 -8.09 15.12
N ALA A 392 -3.20 -8.59 15.30
CA ALA A 392 -4.32 -8.29 14.40
C ALA A 392 -4.69 -6.81 14.38
N HIS A 393 -4.79 -6.18 15.56
CA HIS A 393 -5.05 -4.75 15.69
C HIS A 393 -3.85 -3.92 15.21
N GLY A 394 -2.63 -4.33 15.58
CA GLY A 394 -1.41 -3.65 15.18
C GLY A 394 -1.21 -3.63 13.66
N THR A 395 -1.45 -4.75 12.98
CA THR A 395 -1.36 -4.82 11.51
C THR A 395 -2.44 -3.97 10.83
N ALA A 396 -3.67 -3.98 11.35
CA ALA A 396 -4.75 -3.14 10.84
C ALA A 396 -4.42 -1.65 11.00
N ILE A 397 -3.93 -1.21 12.17
CA ILE A 397 -3.49 0.18 12.42
C ILE A 397 -2.36 0.56 11.48
N ALA A 398 -1.29 -0.24 11.40
CA ALA A 398 -0.13 0.06 10.57
C ALA A 398 -0.50 0.18 9.09
N ASN A 399 -1.35 -0.73 8.57
CA ASN A 399 -1.80 -0.67 7.18
C ASN A 399 -2.74 0.53 6.92
N THR A 400 -3.63 0.87 7.86
CA THR A 400 -4.50 2.05 7.76
C THR A 400 -3.68 3.33 7.68
N ILE A 401 -2.72 3.51 8.59
CA ILE A 401 -1.84 4.68 8.63
C ILE A 401 -0.95 4.75 7.39
N ARG A 402 -0.45 3.63 6.91
CA ARG A 402 0.33 3.56 5.67
C ARG A 402 -0.49 3.99 4.46
N GLN A 403 -1.71 3.48 4.29
CA GLN A 403 -2.58 3.86 3.16
C GLN A 403 -3.00 5.33 3.23
N PHE A 404 -3.36 5.80 4.43
CA PHE A 404 -3.70 7.21 4.62
C PHE A 404 -2.49 8.11 4.37
N GLY A 405 -1.30 7.73 4.85
CA GLY A 405 -0.06 8.45 4.60
C GLY A 405 0.28 8.56 3.12
N ALA A 406 0.16 7.45 2.38
CA ALA A 406 0.39 7.42 0.94
C ALA A 406 -0.54 8.39 0.20
N ALA A 407 -1.85 8.32 0.49
CA ALA A 407 -2.85 9.20 -0.14
C ALA A 407 -2.68 10.66 0.26
N LEU A 408 -2.47 10.94 1.56
CA LEU A 408 -2.24 12.29 2.07
C LEU A 408 -0.98 12.92 1.46
N GLY A 409 0.13 12.19 1.48
CA GLY A 409 1.40 12.67 0.95
C GLY A 409 1.33 12.97 -0.54
N LEU A 410 0.78 12.03 -1.32
CA LEU A 410 0.54 12.23 -2.74
C LEU A 410 -0.29 13.48 -2.99
N THR A 411 -1.44 13.62 -2.32
CA THR A 411 -2.35 14.75 -2.50
C THR A 411 -1.67 16.08 -2.16
N VAL A 412 -0.96 16.17 -1.05
CA VAL A 412 -0.26 17.41 -0.63
C VAL A 412 0.83 17.76 -1.64
N LEU A 413 1.66 16.79 -2.04
CA LEU A 413 2.79 17.04 -2.94
C LEU A 413 2.34 17.35 -4.36
N THR A 414 1.32 16.68 -4.89
CA THR A 414 0.75 17.03 -6.21
C THR A 414 0.06 18.37 -6.18
N THR A 415 -0.60 18.76 -5.08
CA THR A 415 -1.17 20.10 -4.91
C THR A 415 -0.06 21.17 -4.94
N LEU A 416 1.08 20.94 -4.28
CA LEU A 416 2.24 21.85 -4.35
C LEU A 416 2.73 22.02 -5.78
N VAL A 417 2.83 20.93 -6.55
CA VAL A 417 3.22 20.99 -7.97
C VAL A 417 2.19 21.79 -8.78
N SER A 418 0.90 21.46 -8.64
CA SER A 418 -0.17 22.13 -9.40
C SER A 418 -0.29 23.63 -9.09
N LEU A 419 -0.11 24.04 -7.84
CA LEU A 419 -0.13 25.45 -7.45
C LEU A 419 1.02 26.24 -8.08
N ASN A 420 2.19 25.63 -8.29
CA ASN A 420 3.31 26.27 -8.97
C ASN A 420 3.14 26.23 -10.51
N ALA A 421 2.65 25.11 -11.06
CA ALA A 421 2.39 24.96 -12.49
C ALA A 421 1.35 25.95 -13.02
N ASN A 422 0.35 26.31 -12.21
CA ASN A 422 -0.73 27.22 -12.58
C ASN A 422 -0.47 28.70 -12.25
N ARG A 423 0.77 29.06 -11.95
CA ARG A 423 1.13 30.46 -11.74
C ARG A 423 1.08 31.24 -13.06
N SER A 424 0.42 32.40 -13.02
CA SER A 424 0.20 33.25 -14.21
C SER A 424 1.47 33.97 -14.72
N ASP A 425 2.52 33.97 -13.92
CA ASP A 425 3.79 34.72 -14.16
C ASP A 425 4.91 33.89 -14.80
N ILE A 426 4.72 32.55 -14.92
CA ILE A 426 5.74 31.64 -15.48
C ILE A 426 5.11 30.62 -16.45
N ASP A 427 5.94 30.08 -17.35
CA ASP A 427 5.51 29.00 -18.24
C ASP A 427 5.12 27.74 -17.47
N TYR A 428 4.14 26.99 -17.98
CA TYR A 428 3.61 25.77 -17.34
C TYR A 428 4.70 24.74 -17.03
N VAL A 429 5.65 24.52 -17.96
CA VAL A 429 6.75 23.57 -17.80
C VAL A 429 7.71 24.02 -16.71
N GLU A 430 8.05 25.31 -16.69
CA GLU A 430 8.92 25.92 -15.68
C GLU A 430 8.26 25.91 -14.30
N GLY A 431 6.96 26.23 -14.24
CA GLY A 431 6.17 26.16 -13.01
C GLY A 431 6.06 24.73 -12.47
N THR A 432 5.84 23.75 -13.35
CA THR A 432 5.82 22.33 -13.00
C THR A 432 7.19 21.88 -12.44
N LEU A 433 8.28 22.25 -13.09
CA LEU A 433 9.63 21.94 -12.63
C LEU A 433 9.93 22.57 -11.26
N ALA A 434 9.55 23.83 -11.05
CA ALA A 434 9.70 24.50 -9.76
C ALA A 434 8.90 23.81 -8.65
N GLY A 435 7.66 23.43 -8.94
CA GLY A 435 6.81 22.68 -8.03
C GLY A 435 7.35 21.30 -7.68
N LEU A 436 7.91 20.58 -8.66
CA LEU A 436 8.55 19.28 -8.45
C LEU A 436 9.80 19.40 -7.58
N LYS A 437 10.65 20.39 -7.80
CA LYS A 437 11.83 20.66 -6.95
C LYS A 437 11.43 20.92 -5.50
N LEU A 438 10.37 21.70 -5.28
CA LEU A 438 9.83 21.97 -3.96
C LEU A 438 9.30 20.69 -3.32
N ALA A 439 8.55 19.87 -4.06
CA ALA A 439 8.01 18.60 -3.58
C ALA A 439 9.14 17.63 -3.17
N PHE A 440 10.19 17.49 -4.01
CA PHE A 440 11.35 16.67 -3.67
C PHE A 440 12.13 17.22 -2.46
N GLY A 441 12.17 18.55 -2.28
CA GLY A 441 12.72 19.18 -1.08
C GLY A 441 11.97 18.81 0.19
N VAL A 442 10.64 18.86 0.15
CA VAL A 442 9.80 18.38 1.28
C VAL A 442 10.05 16.90 1.56
N MET A 443 10.18 16.08 0.52
CA MET A 443 10.46 14.64 0.67
C MET A 443 11.87 14.39 1.26
N ALA A 444 12.88 15.20 0.90
CA ALA A 444 14.21 15.16 1.51
C ALA A 444 14.16 15.46 3.00
N ILE A 445 13.40 16.48 3.40
CA ILE A 445 13.20 16.82 4.82
C ILE A 445 12.49 15.67 5.57
N LEU A 446 11.43 15.10 5.00
CA LEU A 446 10.75 13.95 5.60
C LEU A 446 11.67 12.75 5.77
N ALA A 447 12.49 12.45 4.75
CA ALA A 447 13.49 11.37 4.82
C ALA A 447 14.54 11.64 5.89
N LEU A 448 15.01 12.91 6.03
CA LEU A 448 15.97 13.32 7.05
C LEU A 448 15.37 13.21 8.45
N VAL A 449 14.13 13.65 8.66
CA VAL A 449 13.42 13.48 9.94
C VAL A 449 13.31 12.00 10.30
N ALA A 450 12.95 11.14 9.36
CA ALA A 450 12.88 9.71 9.58
C ALA A 450 14.27 9.10 9.88
N TRP A 451 15.33 9.57 9.21
CA TRP A 451 16.70 9.18 9.50
C TRP A 451 17.11 9.53 10.92
N VAL A 452 16.80 10.76 11.38
CA VAL A 452 17.06 11.21 12.76
C VAL A 452 16.26 10.38 13.77
N LEU A 453 14.99 10.07 13.46
CA LEU A 453 14.17 9.20 14.33
C LEU A 453 14.78 7.81 14.48
N VAL A 454 15.29 7.20 13.39
CA VAL A 454 16.00 5.92 13.47
C VAL A 454 17.30 6.04 14.26
N TYR A 455 18.04 7.14 14.08
CA TYR A 455 19.30 7.37 14.81
C TYR A 455 19.07 7.52 16.33
N THR A 456 18.02 8.21 16.73
CA THR A 456 17.68 8.46 18.16
C THR A 456 16.94 7.30 18.82
N ALA A 457 16.35 6.36 18.03
CA ALA A 457 15.69 5.19 18.57
C ALA A 457 16.70 4.30 19.32
N LYS A 458 16.58 4.20 20.65
CA LYS A 458 17.32 3.25 21.45
C LYS A 458 16.73 1.86 21.22
N GLU A 459 17.36 1.04 20.42
CA GLU A 459 17.08 -0.40 20.40
C GLU A 459 17.39 -0.98 21.78
N LYS A 460 16.35 -1.22 22.60
CA LYS A 460 16.47 -2.20 23.67
C LYS A 460 16.56 -3.56 22.97
N ASN A 461 17.75 -4.14 23.02
CA ASN A 461 17.98 -5.50 22.51
C ASN A 461 16.86 -6.41 23.00
N ALA A 462 16.21 -7.15 22.08
CA ALA A 462 15.19 -8.14 22.38
C ALA A 462 15.66 -9.24 23.36
N ARG A 463 16.96 -9.31 23.65
CA ARG A 463 17.59 -10.19 24.64
C ARG A 463 17.35 -9.82 26.11
N GLN A 464 16.74 -8.66 26.41
CA GLN A 464 16.47 -8.23 27.81
C GLN A 464 15.02 -8.47 28.27
N GLN A 465 14.16 -9.09 27.47
CA GLN A 465 12.80 -9.46 27.88
C GLN A 465 12.66 -10.91 28.37
N GLU A 466 13.75 -11.69 28.42
CA GLU A 466 13.79 -13.06 28.98
C GLU A 466 14.43 -13.12 30.39
N GLN A 467 14.63 -11.99 31.05
CA GLN A 467 14.98 -11.90 32.47
C GLN A 467 13.79 -11.20 33.23
#